data_164165551150d63c2f58b6992546ce8a
#
_entry.id   164165551150d63c2f58b6992546ce8a
#
_cell.length_a   1.000
_cell.length_b   1.000
_cell.length_c   1.000
_cell.angle_alpha   90.00
_cell.angle_beta   90.00
_cell.angle_gamma   90.00
#
_symmetry.space_group_name_H-M   'P 1'
#
loop_
_entity.id
_entity.type
_entity.pdbx_description
1 polymer ?
#
loop_
_entity_poly.entity_id
_entity_poly.type
_entity_poly.pdbx_seq_one_letter_code
_entity_poly.pdbx_strand_id
1 'polypeptide(L)'
;MPEGDVVYRTAERLRDALAGKTLTRSNFRVPRYATLDLRGQRVDSVGSYGKHLFVRTPSVSIHTHLKMEGEWRVFRPGQRWTKPGFTARLVLSAEDAEAVGFALGQVEVLRRADEHTAIDHLGPDLLGPDWDAAEATRRLAAHPDRPIGLALLDQRNLAGIGNIYRSEVCFLCRVHPATPVAEIADLPELVAEAHRVLDEAAHGRPWRPLAYGRNRQPCRRCGTGLVVRLLGDDTAARSERGIYFCPRCQPEPGRGGTSPA
;
A
#
# COMPACT_ATOMS: atom_id res chain seq x y z
N MET A 1 -5.89 -6.37 -4.17
CA MET A 1 -4.44 -6.23 -3.82
C MET A 1 -4.36 -5.29 -2.64
N PRO A 2 -3.74 -5.67 -1.53
CA PRO A 2 -3.54 -4.77 -0.39
C PRO A 2 -2.67 -3.57 -0.78
N GLU A 3 -3.11 -2.35 -0.44
CA GLU A 3 -2.36 -1.11 -0.58
C GLU A 3 -2.14 -0.50 0.81
N GLY A 4 -1.58 0.70 0.91
CA GLY A 4 -1.20 1.31 2.18
C GLY A 4 -2.32 1.35 3.22
N ASP A 5 -3.56 1.67 2.79
CA ASP A 5 -4.74 1.70 3.65
C ASP A 5 -5.05 0.34 4.30
N VAL A 6 -4.94 -0.74 3.55
CA VAL A 6 -5.17 -2.12 4.06
C VAL A 6 -4.06 -2.51 5.04
N VAL A 7 -2.80 -2.14 4.73
CA VAL A 7 -1.67 -2.44 5.60
C VAL A 7 -1.76 -1.65 6.89
N TYR A 8 -2.11 -0.36 6.82
CA TYR A 8 -2.34 0.50 7.98
C TYR A 8 -3.42 -0.07 8.90
N ARG A 9 -4.64 -0.35 8.38
CA ARG A 9 -5.72 -0.97 9.17
C ARG A 9 -5.36 -2.34 9.73
N THR A 10 -4.50 -3.08 9.03
CA THR A 10 -4.00 -4.35 9.52
C THR A 10 -3.05 -4.14 10.69
N ALA A 11 -2.14 -3.15 10.60
CA ALA A 11 -1.24 -2.79 11.67
C ALA A 11 -2.00 -2.33 12.93
N GLU A 12 -3.07 -1.52 12.77
CA GLU A 12 -3.93 -1.12 13.90
C GLU A 12 -4.53 -2.33 14.61
N ARG A 13 -5.15 -3.26 13.87
CA ARG A 13 -5.74 -4.48 14.47
C ARG A 13 -4.70 -5.36 15.16
N LEU A 14 -3.50 -5.47 14.61
CA LEU A 14 -2.42 -6.21 15.25
C LEU A 14 -1.85 -5.47 16.46
N ARG A 15 -1.83 -4.14 16.45
CA ARG A 15 -1.44 -3.30 17.58
C ARG A 15 -2.37 -3.55 18.77
N ASP A 16 -3.67 -3.49 18.55
CA ASP A 16 -4.68 -3.75 19.58
C ASP A 16 -4.55 -5.17 20.16
N ALA A 17 -4.22 -6.13 19.30
CA ALA A 17 -4.11 -7.52 19.69
C ALA A 17 -2.81 -7.87 20.44
N LEU A 18 -1.68 -7.24 20.11
CA LEU A 18 -0.36 -7.71 20.52
C LEU A 18 0.49 -6.66 21.26
N ALA A 19 0.33 -5.36 20.98
CA ALA A 19 1.22 -4.35 21.54
C ALA A 19 1.11 -4.29 23.08
N GLY A 20 2.26 -4.19 23.73
CA GLY A 20 2.36 -4.20 25.19
C GLY A 20 2.27 -5.59 25.82
N LYS A 21 1.95 -6.63 25.05
CA LYS A 21 1.75 -8.01 25.55
C LYS A 21 3.00 -8.86 25.34
N THR A 22 3.15 -9.87 26.19
CA THR A 22 4.21 -10.89 26.06
C THR A 22 3.74 -12.03 25.17
N LEU A 23 4.58 -12.44 24.23
CA LEU A 23 4.28 -13.56 23.36
C LEU A 23 4.33 -14.87 24.14
N THR A 24 3.22 -15.59 24.15
CA THR A 24 3.11 -16.96 24.69
C THR A 24 3.49 -18.01 23.66
N ARG A 25 3.42 -17.64 22.36
CA ARG A 25 3.81 -18.48 21.23
C ARG A 25 4.31 -17.62 20.08
N SER A 26 5.38 -18.08 19.43
CA SER A 26 5.77 -17.63 18.09
C SER A 26 6.03 -18.88 17.23
N ASN A 27 5.46 -18.90 16.02
CA ASN A 27 5.63 -20.04 15.12
C ASN A 27 5.84 -19.51 13.70
N PHE A 28 7.09 -19.47 13.28
CA PHE A 28 7.49 -19.12 11.94
C PHE A 28 7.41 -20.34 11.05
N ARG A 29 6.49 -20.32 10.08
CA ARG A 29 6.24 -21.42 9.13
C ARG A 29 6.87 -21.14 7.77
N VAL A 30 7.98 -20.43 7.80
CA VAL A 30 8.88 -20.18 6.67
C VAL A 30 10.24 -20.80 6.98
N PRO A 31 10.86 -21.55 6.04
CA PRO A 31 12.05 -22.37 6.33
C PRO A 31 13.18 -21.60 7.01
N ARG A 32 13.46 -20.38 6.56
CA ARG A 32 14.55 -19.54 7.08
C ARG A 32 14.46 -19.26 8.58
N TYR A 33 13.26 -19.25 9.15
CA TYR A 33 13.01 -18.89 10.55
C TYR A 33 12.31 -20.00 11.34
N ALA A 34 12.27 -21.23 10.83
CA ALA A 34 11.50 -22.32 11.43
C ALA A 34 11.92 -22.66 12.87
N THR A 35 13.16 -22.37 13.25
CA THR A 35 13.70 -22.61 14.60
C THR A 35 13.67 -21.37 15.49
N LEU A 36 13.24 -20.22 14.96
CA LEU A 36 13.20 -18.98 15.74
C LEU A 36 12.02 -19.02 16.72
N ASP A 37 12.34 -18.78 17.98
CA ASP A 37 11.35 -18.70 19.05
C ASP A 37 11.45 -17.35 19.77
N LEU A 38 10.36 -16.60 19.77
CA LEU A 38 10.22 -15.30 20.43
C LEU A 38 9.31 -15.36 21.67
N ARG A 39 8.99 -16.57 22.16
CA ARG A 39 8.21 -16.72 23.41
C ARG A 39 8.90 -15.98 24.56
N GLY A 40 8.10 -15.34 25.39
CA GLY A 40 8.59 -14.54 26.51
C GLY A 40 9.02 -13.13 26.12
N GLN A 41 9.16 -12.80 24.84
CA GLN A 41 9.43 -11.42 24.42
C GLN A 41 8.14 -10.60 24.44
N ARG A 42 8.25 -9.36 24.90
CA ARG A 42 7.17 -8.38 24.84
C ARG A 42 7.11 -7.79 23.44
N VAL A 43 5.92 -7.56 22.92
CA VAL A 43 5.73 -6.75 21.71
C VAL A 43 5.70 -5.28 22.11
N ASP A 44 6.71 -4.52 21.74
CA ASP A 44 6.80 -3.09 22.07
C ASP A 44 5.82 -2.25 21.27
N SER A 45 5.75 -2.52 19.97
CA SER A 45 4.84 -1.79 19.06
C SER A 45 4.54 -2.60 17.80
N VAL A 46 3.44 -2.22 17.14
CA VAL A 46 3.10 -2.66 15.80
C VAL A 46 2.83 -1.42 14.96
N GLY A 47 3.32 -1.39 13.73
CA GLY A 47 3.13 -0.27 12.81
C GLY A 47 3.32 -0.66 11.36
N SER A 48 3.01 0.29 10.49
CA SER A 48 3.24 0.17 9.05
C SER A 48 4.14 1.30 8.55
N TYR A 49 4.72 1.08 7.38
CA TYR A 49 5.32 2.11 6.54
C TYR A 49 4.99 1.77 5.08
N GLY A 50 4.19 2.58 4.43
CA GLY A 50 3.66 2.28 3.11
C GLY A 50 2.93 0.93 3.08
N LYS A 51 3.53 -0.05 2.39
CA LYS A 51 2.96 -1.41 2.29
C LYS A 51 3.69 -2.43 3.16
N HIS A 52 4.60 -1.99 4.02
CA HIS A 52 5.39 -2.80 4.94
C HIS A 52 4.76 -2.78 6.34
N LEU A 53 4.71 -3.92 7.00
CA LEU A 53 4.16 -4.07 8.34
C LEU A 53 5.24 -4.63 9.26
N PHE A 54 5.34 -4.06 10.46
CA PHE A 54 6.33 -4.39 11.46
C PHE A 54 5.68 -4.75 12.79
N VAL A 55 6.08 -5.88 13.36
CA VAL A 55 5.82 -6.25 14.76
C VAL A 55 7.16 -6.21 15.49
N ARG A 56 7.29 -5.34 16.47
CA ARG A 56 8.57 -4.98 17.10
C ARG A 56 8.65 -5.53 18.50
N THR A 57 9.76 -6.21 18.80
CA THR A 57 10.15 -6.62 20.14
C THR A 57 11.44 -5.88 20.53
N PRO A 58 11.93 -5.98 21.77
CA PRO A 58 13.19 -5.34 22.16
C PRO A 58 14.38 -5.73 21.29
N SER A 59 14.43 -6.97 20.81
CA SER A 59 15.58 -7.51 20.08
C SER A 59 15.42 -7.51 18.56
N VAL A 60 14.20 -7.72 18.06
CA VAL A 60 13.95 -7.90 16.64
C VAL A 60 12.69 -7.15 16.17
N SER A 61 12.68 -6.86 14.89
CA SER A 61 11.50 -6.43 14.14
C SER A 61 11.11 -7.55 13.17
N ILE A 62 9.89 -8.04 13.29
CA ILE A 62 9.29 -8.94 12.33
C ILE A 62 8.69 -8.08 11.23
N HIS A 63 9.30 -8.10 10.05
CA HIS A 63 8.86 -7.39 8.87
C HIS A 63 8.04 -8.31 7.97
N THR A 64 6.86 -7.88 7.58
CA THR A 64 6.00 -8.62 6.65
C THR A 64 5.48 -7.73 5.53
N HIS A 65 5.29 -8.32 4.35
CA HIS A 65 4.63 -7.70 3.23
C HIS A 65 3.52 -8.61 2.71
N LEU A 66 2.31 -8.08 2.58
CA LEU A 66 1.13 -8.86 2.18
C LEU A 66 1.22 -9.33 0.72
N LYS A 67 1.83 -8.53 -0.18
CA LYS A 67 1.85 -8.75 -1.64
C LYS A 67 0.41 -8.86 -2.16
N MET A 68 0.08 -9.90 -2.95
CA MET A 68 -1.22 -10.02 -3.62
C MET A 68 -2.29 -10.70 -2.77
N GLU A 69 -1.92 -11.73 -2.01
CA GLU A 69 -2.84 -12.67 -1.36
C GLU A 69 -2.69 -12.72 0.16
N GLY A 70 -1.62 -12.11 0.68
CA GLY A 70 -1.32 -12.12 2.11
C GLY A 70 -2.34 -11.36 2.93
N GLU A 71 -2.65 -11.88 4.08
CA GLU A 71 -3.48 -11.21 5.07
C GLU A 71 -3.09 -11.61 6.49
N TRP A 72 -3.35 -10.73 7.44
CA TRP A 72 -3.32 -11.02 8.85
C TRP A 72 -4.74 -11.11 9.43
N ARG A 73 -4.97 -12.10 10.28
CA ARG A 73 -6.21 -12.24 11.04
C ARG A 73 -5.91 -12.44 12.52
N VAL A 74 -6.76 -11.87 13.35
CA VAL A 74 -6.71 -12.01 14.80
C VAL A 74 -7.84 -12.94 15.24
N PHE A 75 -7.53 -13.89 16.09
CA PHE A 75 -8.43 -14.88 16.65
C PHE A 75 -8.34 -14.85 18.18
N ARG A 76 -9.35 -15.37 18.86
CA ARG A 76 -9.23 -15.74 20.26
C ARG A 76 -8.40 -17.02 20.39
N PRO A 77 -7.67 -17.21 21.49
CA PRO A 77 -6.94 -18.46 21.72
C PRO A 77 -7.86 -19.67 21.58
N GLY A 78 -7.42 -20.69 20.82
CA GLY A 78 -8.21 -21.90 20.55
C GLY A 78 -9.33 -21.74 19.51
N GLN A 79 -9.57 -20.57 19.00
CA GLN A 79 -10.56 -20.37 17.95
C GLN A 79 -10.10 -21.02 16.64
N ARG A 80 -11.01 -21.71 15.94
CA ARG A 80 -10.70 -22.31 14.63
C ARG A 80 -10.37 -21.22 13.59
N TRP A 81 -9.27 -21.39 12.91
CA TRP A 81 -8.88 -20.51 11.81
C TRP A 81 -9.88 -20.59 10.64
N THR A 82 -10.14 -19.46 10.03
CA THR A 82 -11.06 -19.34 8.90
C THR A 82 -10.42 -19.65 7.55
N LYS A 83 -9.08 -19.84 7.54
CA LYS A 83 -8.30 -20.26 6.35
C LYS A 83 -7.57 -21.57 6.60
N PRO A 84 -7.21 -22.30 5.52
CA PRO A 84 -6.45 -23.54 5.65
C PRO A 84 -5.12 -23.33 6.38
N GLY A 85 -4.84 -24.19 7.37
CA GLY A 85 -3.65 -24.05 8.21
C GLY A 85 -2.33 -24.12 7.44
N PHE A 86 -2.28 -24.78 6.28
CA PHE A 86 -1.07 -24.83 5.45
C PHE A 86 -0.72 -23.48 4.80
N THR A 87 -1.65 -22.54 4.73
CA THR A 87 -1.40 -21.19 4.21
C THR A 87 -0.82 -20.25 5.28
N ALA A 88 -0.87 -20.62 6.58
CA ALA A 88 -0.26 -19.82 7.62
C ALA A 88 1.26 -19.79 7.47
N ARG A 89 1.85 -18.59 7.50
CA ARG A 89 3.29 -18.33 7.41
C ARG A 89 3.89 -17.91 8.74
N LEU A 90 3.08 -17.30 9.60
CA LEU A 90 3.50 -16.81 10.90
C LEU A 90 2.32 -16.83 11.88
N VAL A 91 2.55 -17.31 13.10
CA VAL A 91 1.59 -17.26 14.19
C VAL A 91 2.26 -16.59 15.39
N LEU A 92 1.64 -15.55 15.92
CA LEU A 92 2.05 -14.86 17.13
C LEU A 92 0.87 -14.87 18.11
N SER A 93 1.06 -15.46 19.28
CA SER A 93 -0.02 -15.52 20.28
C SER A 93 0.41 -14.78 21.55
N ALA A 94 -0.52 -14.06 22.13
CA ALA A 94 -0.49 -13.54 23.48
C ALA A 94 -1.53 -14.29 24.32
N GLU A 95 -1.72 -13.90 25.59
CA GLU A 95 -2.64 -14.58 26.49
C GLU A 95 -4.09 -14.60 25.96
N ASP A 96 -4.53 -13.48 25.38
CA ASP A 96 -5.92 -13.22 24.97
C ASP A 96 -6.13 -13.13 23.45
N ALA A 97 -5.07 -13.22 22.66
CA ALA A 97 -5.14 -13.07 21.21
C ALA A 97 -4.15 -13.97 20.46
N GLU A 98 -4.57 -14.42 19.28
CA GLU A 98 -3.70 -15.13 18.35
C GLU A 98 -3.76 -14.43 16.98
N ALA A 99 -2.64 -13.86 16.54
CA ALA A 99 -2.47 -13.25 15.24
C ALA A 99 -1.85 -14.25 14.26
N VAL A 100 -2.51 -14.48 13.13
CA VAL A 100 -2.07 -15.42 12.11
C VAL A 100 -1.91 -14.72 10.77
N GLY A 101 -0.70 -14.76 10.24
CA GLY A 101 -0.36 -14.27 8.90
C GLY A 101 -0.50 -15.39 7.87
N PHE A 102 -1.53 -15.31 7.03
CA PHE A 102 -1.80 -16.27 5.96
C PHE A 102 -1.24 -15.78 4.63
N ALA A 103 -0.67 -16.70 3.86
CA ALA A 103 -0.16 -16.45 2.51
C ALA A 103 0.72 -15.18 2.39
N LEU A 104 1.39 -14.78 3.49
CA LEU A 104 2.28 -13.62 3.47
C LEU A 104 3.33 -13.77 2.38
N GLY A 105 3.43 -12.79 1.49
CA GLY A 105 4.38 -12.83 0.39
C GLY A 105 5.83 -12.60 0.82
N GLN A 106 6.03 -12.00 2.00
CA GLN A 106 7.33 -11.79 2.61
C GLN A 106 7.21 -11.89 4.13
N VAL A 107 8.14 -12.60 4.75
CA VAL A 107 8.34 -12.66 6.20
C VAL A 107 9.84 -12.57 6.42
N GLU A 108 10.28 -11.54 7.11
CA GLU A 108 11.67 -11.32 7.50
C GLU A 108 11.77 -11.00 8.98
N VAL A 109 12.89 -11.34 9.56
CA VAL A 109 13.24 -10.96 10.93
C VAL A 109 14.53 -10.18 10.87
N LEU A 110 14.48 -8.92 11.28
CA LEU A 110 15.57 -7.98 11.30
C LEU A 110 15.99 -7.72 12.75
N ARG A 111 17.27 -7.45 13.00
CA ARG A 111 17.65 -6.86 14.28
C ARG A 111 16.93 -5.53 14.42
N ARG A 112 16.53 -5.19 15.63
CA ARG A 112 15.78 -3.94 15.88
C ARG A 112 16.52 -2.69 15.34
N ALA A 113 17.84 -2.68 15.48
CA ALA A 113 18.68 -1.58 14.98
C ALA A 113 18.73 -1.49 13.44
N ASP A 114 18.49 -2.60 12.74
CA ASP A 114 18.58 -2.67 11.28
C ASP A 114 17.21 -2.54 10.58
N GLU A 115 16.12 -2.29 11.33
CA GLU A 115 14.76 -2.18 10.76
C GLU A 115 14.69 -1.15 9.63
N HIS A 116 15.40 -0.03 9.76
CA HIS A 116 15.44 1.05 8.78
C HIS A 116 15.85 0.56 7.38
N THR A 117 16.71 -0.45 7.28
CA THR A 117 17.19 -0.99 5.99
C THR A 117 16.07 -1.53 5.10
N ALA A 118 14.94 -1.92 5.70
CA ALA A 118 13.77 -2.40 4.96
C ALA A 118 13.00 -1.27 4.26
N ILE A 119 13.17 -0.02 4.70
CA ILE A 119 12.37 1.13 4.25
C ILE A 119 13.18 2.34 3.79
N ASP A 120 14.51 2.38 4.02
CA ASP A 120 15.37 3.53 3.66
C ASP A 120 15.28 3.96 2.19
N HIS A 121 14.95 3.01 1.32
CA HIS A 121 14.80 3.27 -0.11
C HIS A 121 13.43 3.87 -0.48
N LEU A 122 12.49 3.95 0.46
CA LEU A 122 11.14 4.43 0.21
C LEU A 122 11.05 5.96 0.30
N GLY A 123 10.04 6.51 -0.35
CA GLY A 123 9.62 7.89 -0.17
C GLY A 123 8.79 8.07 1.10
N PRO A 124 8.36 9.31 1.41
CA PRO A 124 7.49 9.59 2.54
C PRO A 124 6.26 8.67 2.54
N ASP A 125 5.93 8.14 3.71
CA ASP A 125 4.72 7.33 3.87
C ASP A 125 3.48 8.23 3.94
N LEU A 126 2.54 8.03 3.03
CA LEU A 126 1.28 8.77 2.96
C LEU A 126 0.42 8.67 4.23
N LEU A 127 0.60 7.60 5.02
CA LEU A 127 -0.13 7.38 6.28
C LEU A 127 0.79 7.45 7.51
N GLY A 128 2.05 7.82 7.30
CA GLY A 128 3.01 7.96 8.39
C GLY A 128 2.81 9.25 9.18
N PRO A 129 3.21 9.24 10.46
CA PRO A 129 3.14 10.46 11.30
C PRO A 129 4.06 11.58 10.79
N ASP A 130 5.11 11.21 10.04
CA ASP A 130 6.10 12.13 9.47
C ASP A 130 5.85 12.37 7.97
N TRP A 131 4.57 12.36 7.54
CA TRP A 131 4.22 12.64 6.16
C TRP A 131 4.72 14.01 5.70
N ASP A 132 5.50 14.01 4.63
CA ASP A 132 6.08 15.22 4.03
C ASP A 132 5.64 15.36 2.56
N ALA A 133 4.62 16.17 2.34
CA ALA A 133 4.08 16.46 1.02
C ALA A 133 5.07 17.20 0.12
N ALA A 134 5.92 18.07 0.70
CA ALA A 134 6.91 18.82 -0.06
C ALA A 134 8.02 17.89 -0.59
N GLU A 135 8.49 16.97 0.25
CA GLU A 135 9.48 15.98 -0.16
C GLU A 135 8.92 15.01 -1.20
N ALA A 136 7.67 14.53 -1.05
CA ALA A 136 7.00 13.70 -2.04
C ALA A 136 6.88 14.42 -3.40
N THR A 137 6.47 15.69 -3.38
CA THR A 137 6.38 16.55 -4.57
C THR A 137 7.75 16.71 -5.24
N ARG A 138 8.79 17.00 -4.46
CA ARG A 138 10.17 17.15 -4.94
C ARG A 138 10.67 15.87 -5.63
N ARG A 139 10.40 14.69 -5.03
CA ARG A 139 10.79 13.40 -5.61
C ARG A 139 10.07 13.09 -6.92
N LEU A 140 8.79 13.38 -7.01
CA LEU A 140 8.04 13.26 -8.26
C LEU A 140 8.62 14.18 -9.34
N ALA A 141 8.86 15.45 -9.01
CA ALA A 141 9.40 16.45 -9.93
C ALA A 141 10.83 16.14 -10.40
N ALA A 142 11.59 15.29 -9.69
CA ALA A 142 12.94 14.88 -10.10
C ALA A 142 12.95 14.02 -11.38
N HIS A 143 11.78 13.52 -11.81
CA HIS A 143 11.62 12.74 -13.04
C HIS A 143 10.55 13.35 -13.94
N PRO A 144 10.83 14.52 -14.56
CA PRO A 144 9.84 15.36 -15.25
C PRO A 144 9.15 14.65 -16.41
N ASP A 145 9.86 13.83 -17.16
CA ASP A 145 9.32 13.14 -18.36
C ASP A 145 8.56 11.85 -18.00
N ARG A 146 8.62 11.42 -16.74
CA ARG A 146 7.98 10.16 -16.34
C ARG A 146 6.45 10.30 -16.31
N PRO A 147 5.68 9.36 -16.90
CA PRO A 147 4.22 9.36 -16.79
C PRO A 147 3.77 9.37 -15.33
N ILE A 148 2.84 10.27 -14.98
CA ILE A 148 2.37 10.43 -13.59
C ILE A 148 1.82 9.13 -12.99
N GLY A 149 1.12 8.33 -13.80
CA GLY A 149 0.61 7.04 -13.35
C GLY A 149 1.72 6.03 -12.98
N LEU A 150 2.92 6.14 -13.53
CA LEU A 150 4.10 5.36 -13.14
C LEU A 150 4.81 6.00 -11.96
N ALA A 151 4.94 7.32 -11.96
CA ALA A 151 5.59 8.08 -10.90
C ALA A 151 4.88 7.88 -9.54
N LEU A 152 3.55 7.86 -9.52
CA LEU A 152 2.73 7.56 -8.33
C LEU A 152 2.87 6.10 -7.84
N LEU A 153 3.17 5.17 -8.71
CA LEU A 153 3.33 3.75 -8.34
C LEU A 153 4.69 3.45 -7.73
N ASP A 154 5.68 4.30 -8.01
CA ASP A 154 7.04 4.16 -7.51
C ASP A 154 7.11 4.54 -6.03
N GLN A 155 7.29 3.53 -5.19
CA GLN A 155 7.31 3.69 -3.74
C GLN A 155 8.49 4.55 -3.25
N ARG A 156 9.47 4.83 -4.10
CA ARG A 156 10.60 5.74 -3.79
C ARG A 156 10.18 7.21 -3.83
N ASN A 157 9.12 7.56 -4.55
CA ASN A 157 8.58 8.91 -4.59
C ASN A 157 7.68 9.19 -3.39
N LEU A 158 6.72 8.30 -3.14
CA LEU A 158 5.79 8.32 -2.02
C LEU A 158 5.33 6.87 -1.75
N ALA A 159 5.29 6.47 -0.48
CA ALA A 159 4.97 5.10 -0.11
C ALA A 159 3.49 4.92 0.22
N GLY A 160 2.93 3.76 -0.16
CA GLY A 160 1.55 3.37 0.16
C GLY A 160 0.65 3.19 -1.07
N ILE A 161 0.76 4.04 -2.09
CA ILE A 161 -0.05 3.95 -3.32
C ILE A 161 0.27 2.68 -4.10
N GLY A 162 -0.79 2.05 -4.61
CA GLY A 162 -0.72 0.98 -5.57
C GLY A 162 -1.60 1.26 -6.79
N ASN A 163 -2.05 0.19 -7.44
CA ASN A 163 -2.75 0.29 -8.71
C ASN A 163 -4.15 0.89 -8.59
N ILE A 164 -4.78 0.70 -7.43
CA ILE A 164 -6.10 1.26 -7.14
C ILE A 164 -5.97 2.78 -7.04
N TYR A 165 -5.19 3.23 -6.06
CA TYR A 165 -5.12 4.65 -5.74
C TYR A 165 -4.46 5.50 -6.83
N ARG A 166 -3.45 4.99 -7.58
CA ARG A 166 -2.95 5.75 -8.73
C ARG A 166 -4.01 6.03 -9.78
N SER A 167 -4.93 5.06 -10.02
CA SER A 167 -6.04 5.25 -10.97
C SER A 167 -7.04 6.28 -10.45
N GLU A 168 -7.33 6.23 -9.15
CA GLU A 168 -8.28 7.13 -8.50
C GLU A 168 -7.75 8.58 -8.43
N VAL A 169 -6.49 8.75 -8.00
CA VAL A 169 -5.84 10.07 -7.94
C VAL A 169 -5.81 10.73 -9.33
N CYS A 170 -5.35 10.00 -10.35
CA CYS A 170 -5.38 10.50 -11.72
C CYS A 170 -6.79 10.89 -12.16
N PHE A 171 -7.82 10.10 -11.80
CA PHE A 171 -9.21 10.40 -12.12
C PHE A 171 -9.71 11.63 -11.36
N LEU A 172 -9.43 11.75 -10.07
CA LEU A 172 -9.88 12.86 -9.23
C LEU A 172 -9.27 14.18 -9.68
N CYS A 173 -8.00 14.20 -9.99
CA CYS A 173 -7.28 15.36 -10.52
C CYS A 173 -7.52 15.62 -12.02
N ARG A 174 -8.33 14.78 -12.71
CA ARG A 174 -8.58 14.88 -14.16
C ARG A 174 -7.33 14.82 -15.03
N VAL A 175 -6.29 14.18 -14.56
CA VAL A 175 -5.01 14.03 -15.25
C VAL A 175 -4.97 12.68 -15.98
N HIS A 176 -4.58 12.68 -17.25
CA HIS A 176 -4.36 11.41 -17.96
C HIS A 176 -3.14 10.68 -17.36
N PRO A 177 -3.23 9.36 -17.10
CA PRO A 177 -2.13 8.66 -16.46
C PRO A 177 -0.78 8.68 -17.19
N ALA A 178 -0.80 8.88 -18.51
CA ALA A 178 0.41 8.99 -19.32
C ALA A 178 0.96 10.44 -19.40
N THR A 179 0.33 11.41 -18.74
CA THR A 179 0.84 12.79 -18.71
C THR A 179 2.19 12.82 -18.01
N PRO A 180 3.24 13.41 -18.63
CA PRO A 180 4.51 13.64 -17.98
C PRO A 180 4.36 14.46 -16.68
N VAL A 181 5.18 14.18 -15.69
CA VAL A 181 5.13 14.90 -14.40
C VAL A 181 5.27 16.41 -14.60
N ALA A 182 6.15 16.84 -15.52
CA ALA A 182 6.37 18.26 -15.83
C ALA A 182 5.13 18.99 -16.41
N GLU A 183 4.20 18.23 -16.99
CA GLU A 183 2.97 18.80 -17.58
C GLU A 183 1.80 18.85 -16.60
N ILE A 184 1.99 18.42 -15.34
CA ILE A 184 0.97 18.50 -14.29
C ILE A 184 0.85 19.95 -13.83
N ALA A 185 -0.32 20.53 -14.04
CA ALA A 185 -0.56 21.96 -13.75
C ALA A 185 -0.36 22.31 -12.27
N ASP A 186 -0.76 21.40 -11.36
CA ASP A 186 -0.58 21.55 -9.91
C ASP A 186 -0.17 20.20 -9.30
N LEU A 187 1.13 19.95 -9.27
CA LEU A 187 1.69 18.72 -8.70
C LEU A 187 1.51 18.65 -7.17
N PRO A 188 1.67 19.75 -6.41
CA PRO A 188 1.34 19.77 -4.99
C PRO A 188 -0.10 19.35 -4.67
N GLU A 189 -1.08 19.87 -5.41
CA GLU A 189 -2.49 19.50 -5.23
C GLU A 189 -2.74 18.03 -5.54
N LEU A 190 -2.09 17.48 -6.57
CA LEU A 190 -2.18 16.05 -6.87
C LEU A 190 -1.60 15.19 -5.73
N VAL A 191 -0.51 15.63 -5.11
CA VAL A 191 0.10 14.96 -3.95
C VAL A 191 -0.82 15.06 -2.73
N ALA A 192 -1.42 16.22 -2.49
CA ALA A 192 -2.40 16.42 -1.41
C ALA A 192 -3.62 15.52 -1.60
N GLU A 193 -4.13 15.39 -2.82
CA GLU A 193 -5.25 14.50 -3.15
C GLU A 193 -4.89 13.03 -2.95
N ALA A 194 -3.65 12.63 -3.28
CA ALA A 194 -3.15 11.28 -3.04
C ALA A 194 -3.14 10.93 -1.54
N HIS A 195 -2.68 11.86 -0.70
CA HIS A 195 -2.73 11.71 0.76
C HIS A 195 -4.17 11.62 1.26
N ARG A 196 -5.02 12.57 0.87
CA ARG A 196 -6.41 12.63 1.30
C ARG A 196 -7.18 11.34 1.02
N VAL A 197 -7.06 10.81 -0.20
CA VAL A 197 -7.81 9.60 -0.61
C VAL A 197 -7.35 8.38 0.17
N LEU A 198 -6.04 8.24 0.39
CA LEU A 198 -5.49 7.11 1.13
C LEU A 198 -5.82 7.20 2.62
N ASP A 199 -5.76 8.40 3.20
CA ASP A 199 -6.11 8.67 4.60
C ASP A 199 -7.60 8.37 4.88
N GLU A 200 -8.50 8.87 4.04
CA GLU A 200 -9.94 8.56 4.16
C GLU A 200 -10.21 7.06 4.10
N ALA A 201 -9.53 6.34 3.22
CA ALA A 201 -9.68 4.89 3.12
C ALA A 201 -9.08 4.15 4.33
N ALA A 202 -7.96 4.60 4.86
CA ALA A 202 -7.33 4.04 6.04
C ALA A 202 -8.20 4.18 7.29
N HIS A 203 -8.92 5.30 7.43
CA HIS A 203 -9.79 5.58 8.57
C HIS A 203 -11.22 5.05 8.40
N GLY A 204 -11.43 4.09 7.47
CA GLY A 204 -12.65 3.30 7.39
C GLY A 204 -13.85 4.01 6.77
N ARG A 205 -13.68 5.15 6.10
CA ARG A 205 -14.75 5.76 5.33
C ARG A 205 -15.16 4.84 4.18
N PRO A 206 -16.47 4.60 3.95
CA PRO A 206 -16.93 3.78 2.84
C PRO A 206 -16.46 4.37 1.53
N TRP A 207 -15.43 3.79 0.95
CA TRP A 207 -14.87 4.25 -0.31
C TRP A 207 -15.30 3.34 -1.46
N ARG A 208 -15.78 3.93 -2.53
CA ARG A 208 -16.16 3.19 -3.74
C ARG A 208 -15.34 3.69 -4.92
N PRO A 209 -14.64 2.81 -5.62
CA PRO A 209 -13.85 3.20 -6.79
C PRO A 209 -14.64 4.03 -7.78
N LEU A 210 -14.04 5.11 -8.24
CA LEU A 210 -14.57 5.99 -9.28
C LEU A 210 -14.12 5.56 -10.67
N ALA A 211 -12.90 5.03 -10.77
CA ALA A 211 -12.27 4.57 -12.00
C ALA A 211 -11.81 3.11 -11.92
N TYR A 212 -11.08 2.72 -10.87
CA TYR A 212 -10.48 1.40 -10.76
C TYR A 212 -11.51 0.26 -10.81
N GLY A 213 -11.22 -0.77 -11.64
CA GLY A 213 -12.10 -1.94 -11.78
C GLY A 213 -13.39 -1.69 -12.56
N ARG A 214 -13.58 -0.47 -13.11
CA ARG A 214 -14.83 -0.08 -13.77
C ARG A 214 -14.70 0.02 -15.30
N ASN A 215 -13.88 -0.82 -15.91
CA ASN A 215 -13.73 -0.86 -17.37
C ASN A 215 -15.10 -0.98 -18.08
N ARG A 216 -15.33 -0.17 -19.11
CA ARG A 216 -16.58 -0.05 -19.88
C ARG A 216 -17.81 0.43 -19.11
N GLN A 217 -17.72 0.67 -17.80
CA GLN A 217 -18.81 1.28 -17.04
C GLN A 217 -18.86 2.80 -17.28
N PRO A 218 -20.04 3.43 -17.18
CA PRO A 218 -20.17 4.87 -17.38
C PRO A 218 -19.38 5.64 -16.31
N CYS A 219 -18.65 6.64 -16.75
CA CYS A 219 -17.99 7.60 -15.87
C CYS A 219 -19.04 8.35 -15.04
N ARG A 220 -18.83 8.42 -13.73
CA ARG A 220 -19.78 9.12 -12.84
C ARG A 220 -19.82 10.63 -13.01
N ARG A 221 -18.87 11.24 -13.76
CA ARG A 221 -18.84 12.68 -14.07
C ARG A 221 -19.50 13.02 -15.39
N CYS A 222 -19.22 12.23 -16.44
CA CYS A 222 -19.61 12.62 -17.81
C CYS A 222 -20.35 11.52 -18.61
N GLY A 223 -20.59 10.34 -18.02
CA GLY A 223 -21.29 9.23 -18.68
C GLY A 223 -20.45 8.42 -19.68
N THR A 224 -19.30 8.92 -20.14
CA THR A 224 -18.42 8.20 -21.09
C THR A 224 -17.91 6.89 -20.47
N GLY A 225 -17.83 5.82 -21.26
CA GLY A 225 -17.27 4.53 -20.82
C GLY A 225 -15.82 4.68 -20.35
N LEU A 226 -15.55 4.19 -19.13
CA LEU A 226 -14.19 4.12 -18.61
C LEU A 226 -13.37 3.09 -19.41
N VAL A 227 -12.09 3.33 -19.55
CA VAL A 227 -11.16 2.45 -20.25
C VAL A 227 -10.07 1.95 -19.31
N VAL A 228 -9.46 0.82 -19.66
CA VAL A 228 -8.24 0.33 -19.05
C VAL A 228 -7.17 0.22 -20.12
N ARG A 229 -5.97 0.70 -19.84
CA ARG A 229 -4.79 0.52 -20.69
C ARG A 229 -3.64 -0.01 -19.86
N LEU A 230 -2.76 -0.77 -20.48
CA LEU A 230 -1.50 -1.16 -19.86
C LEU A 230 -0.58 0.06 -19.79
N LEU A 231 0.02 0.27 -18.65
CA LEU A 231 1.03 1.28 -18.42
C LEU A 231 2.16 0.64 -17.63
N GLY A 232 3.35 0.58 -18.22
CA GLY A 232 4.54 -0.02 -17.64
C GLY A 232 5.79 0.72 -18.08
N ASP A 233 6.91 0.46 -17.41
CA ASP A 233 8.24 0.90 -17.85
C ASP A 233 8.77 -0.06 -18.91
N ASP A 234 9.32 0.44 -20.00
CA ASP A 234 9.92 -0.34 -21.11
C ASP A 234 11.08 -1.26 -20.65
N THR A 235 11.61 -1.01 -19.46
CA THR A 235 12.75 -1.75 -18.89
C THR A 235 12.38 -3.06 -18.20
N ALA A 236 11.09 -3.35 -17.98
CA ALA A 236 10.67 -4.57 -17.32
C ALA A 236 9.37 -5.12 -17.92
N ALA A 237 9.50 -6.04 -18.86
CA ALA A 237 8.40 -6.72 -19.57
C ALA A 237 7.32 -7.40 -18.68
N ARG A 238 7.47 -7.35 -17.34
CA ARG A 238 6.54 -7.88 -16.33
C ARG A 238 5.88 -6.81 -15.45
N SER A 239 6.15 -5.52 -15.68
CA SER A 239 5.65 -4.43 -14.82
C SER A 239 4.38 -3.74 -15.33
N GLU A 240 3.93 -4.08 -16.54
CA GLU A 240 2.71 -3.50 -17.09
C GLU A 240 1.49 -3.86 -16.25
N ARG A 241 0.78 -2.82 -15.80
CA ARG A 241 -0.46 -2.97 -15.03
C ARG A 241 -1.55 -2.13 -15.64
N GLY A 242 -2.75 -2.71 -15.71
CA GLY A 242 -3.91 -1.97 -16.19
C GLY A 242 -4.19 -0.75 -15.32
N ILE A 243 -4.20 0.44 -15.91
CA ILE A 243 -4.64 1.67 -15.27
C ILE A 243 -5.99 2.10 -15.85
N TYR A 244 -6.89 2.53 -14.99
CA TYR A 244 -8.27 2.86 -15.33
C TYR A 244 -8.45 4.38 -15.37
N PHE A 245 -9.11 4.89 -16.42
CA PHE A 245 -9.36 6.32 -16.57
C PHE A 245 -10.56 6.61 -17.47
N CYS A 246 -11.04 7.85 -17.44
CA CYS A 246 -12.08 8.34 -18.35
C CYS A 246 -11.44 9.10 -19.51
N PRO A 247 -11.58 8.65 -20.77
CA PRO A 247 -10.90 9.31 -21.89
C PRO A 247 -11.43 10.71 -22.19
N ARG A 248 -12.65 11.05 -21.71
CA ARG A 248 -13.22 12.39 -21.86
C ARG A 248 -12.79 13.34 -20.73
N CYS A 249 -12.80 12.86 -19.47
CA CYS A 249 -12.41 13.70 -18.33
C CYS A 249 -10.90 13.82 -18.17
N GLN A 250 -10.15 12.91 -18.76
CA GLN A 250 -8.69 12.79 -18.70
C GLN A 250 -8.18 12.62 -20.14
N PRO A 251 -8.16 13.69 -20.95
CA PRO A 251 -7.70 13.64 -22.34
C PRO A 251 -6.21 13.28 -22.42
N GLU A 252 -5.80 12.64 -23.51
CA GLU A 252 -4.40 12.30 -23.75
C GLU A 252 -3.53 13.55 -23.80
N PRO A 253 -2.29 13.51 -23.23
CA PRO A 253 -1.34 14.61 -23.32
C PRO A 253 -1.02 14.88 -24.80
N GLY A 254 -0.81 16.15 -25.17
CA GLY A 254 -0.50 16.57 -26.53
C GLY A 254 -1.70 16.64 -27.50
N ARG A 255 -2.89 16.19 -27.11
CA ARG A 255 -4.13 16.48 -27.82
C ARG A 255 -4.78 17.73 -27.21
N GLY A 256 -4.07 18.88 -27.35
CA GLY A 256 -4.53 20.17 -26.87
C GLY A 256 -5.86 20.59 -27.51
N GLY A 257 -6.84 20.75 -26.68
CA GLY A 257 -8.01 21.59 -26.73
C GLY A 257 -8.58 22.00 -28.07
N THR A 258 -9.61 21.29 -28.53
CA THR A 258 -10.80 21.97 -28.97
C THR A 258 -11.82 21.86 -27.84
N SER A 259 -11.90 22.91 -27.03
CA SER A 259 -13.02 23.11 -26.11
C SER A 259 -14.27 23.26 -27.01
N PRO A 260 -15.32 22.42 -26.86
CA PRO A 260 -16.60 22.79 -27.42
C PRO A 260 -17.16 23.90 -26.54
N ALA A 261 -17.50 24.99 -27.19
CA ALA A 261 -18.28 26.10 -26.65
C ALA A 261 -19.63 25.65 -26.07
#